data_35a6d9c28b4e374decd44b9d8c2d1461
#
_entry.id   35a6d9c28b4e374decd44b9d8c2d1461
#
_cell.length_a   1.000
_cell.length_b   1.000
_cell.length_c   1.000
_cell.angle_alpha   90.00
_cell.angle_beta   90.00
_cell.angle_gamma   90.00
#
_symmetry.space_group_name_H-M   'P 1'
#
loop_
_entity.id
_entity.type
_entity.pdbx_description
1 polymer ?
#
loop_
_entity_poly.entity_id
_entity_poly.type
_entity_poly.pdbx_seq_one_letter_code
_entity_poly.pdbx_strand_id
1 'polypeptide(L)'
;MSQDLPISSLEARHLQKSYGSRQVVFDVSVKVQKGEVVGLLGPNGAGKTTSFYMIVGLVRTDGGQILIDGQDVTRMPIHRRSRMGLSYLPQEASIFRKLTVAENVRAVLELQHNAEGKPLSEAEIKDRLQALLKDLRVDHLHDSPSLALSGGERRRVEIARALATGPRFILLDEPFAGLSLIHI
;
A
#
# COMPACT_ATOMS: atom_id res chain seq x y z
N MET A 1 14.81 1.47 33.37
CA MET A 1 14.39 2.54 32.44
C MET A 1 14.11 1.88 31.10
N SER A 2 12.86 1.58 30.81
CA SER A 2 12.45 1.09 29.48
C SER A 2 12.72 2.21 28.50
N GLN A 3 13.67 2.02 27.59
CA GLN A 3 13.79 2.90 26.42
C GLN A 3 12.56 2.60 25.55
N ASP A 4 11.58 3.51 25.57
CA ASP A 4 10.50 3.49 24.60
C ASP A 4 11.14 3.60 23.22
N LEU A 5 11.14 2.48 22.49
CA LEU A 5 11.57 2.49 21.09
C LEU A 5 10.70 3.51 20.33
N PRO A 6 11.27 4.38 19.52
CA PRO A 6 10.50 5.39 18.83
C PRO A 6 9.40 4.70 17.99
N ILE A 7 8.16 5.17 18.17
CA ILE A 7 7.00 4.65 17.44
C ILE A 7 7.24 4.91 15.95
N SER A 8 7.17 3.84 15.15
CA SER A 8 7.36 3.94 13.70
C SER A 8 6.36 4.91 13.09
N SER A 9 6.82 5.86 12.27
CA SER A 9 6.00 6.93 11.69
C SER A 9 6.30 7.16 10.21
N LEU A 10 5.24 7.52 9.48
CA LEU A 10 5.29 8.07 8.13
C LEU A 10 4.83 9.53 8.21
N GLU A 11 5.65 10.45 7.73
CA GLU A 11 5.33 11.87 7.74
C GLU A 11 5.51 12.47 6.34
N ALA A 12 4.54 13.27 5.94
CA ALA A 12 4.65 14.20 4.82
C ALA A 12 4.51 15.61 5.38
N ARG A 13 5.43 16.51 5.03
CA ARG A 13 5.49 17.88 5.56
C ARG A 13 5.48 18.86 4.42
N HIS A 14 4.50 19.77 4.40
CA HIS A 14 4.41 20.90 3.47
C HIS A 14 4.55 20.50 1.99
N LEU A 15 3.92 19.37 1.58
CA LEU A 15 3.99 18.90 0.21
C LEU A 15 3.36 19.89 -0.75
N GLN A 16 4.07 20.16 -1.85
CA GLN A 16 3.62 21.05 -2.91
C GLN A 16 3.81 20.38 -4.27
N LYS A 17 2.86 20.62 -5.19
CA LYS A 17 2.93 20.11 -6.54
C LYS A 17 2.22 21.01 -7.53
N SER A 18 2.92 21.30 -8.64
CA SER A 18 2.37 22.02 -9.81
C SER A 18 2.57 21.19 -11.08
N TYR A 19 1.63 21.31 -12.00
CA TYR A 19 1.74 20.82 -13.37
C TYR A 19 1.62 22.00 -14.34
N GLY A 20 2.73 22.38 -14.95
CA GLY A 20 2.81 23.63 -15.70
C GLY A 20 2.51 24.83 -14.80
N SER A 21 1.57 25.68 -15.20
CA SER A 21 1.14 26.84 -14.42
C SER A 21 0.10 26.52 -13.32
N ARG A 22 -0.43 25.29 -13.28
CA ARG A 22 -1.49 24.92 -12.35
C ARG A 22 -0.90 24.25 -11.12
N GLN A 23 -1.01 24.88 -9.96
CA GLN A 23 -0.74 24.25 -8.67
C GLN A 23 -1.91 23.34 -8.28
N VAL A 24 -1.63 22.08 -7.93
CA VAL A 24 -2.64 21.06 -7.56
C VAL A 24 -2.52 20.61 -6.12
N VAL A 25 -1.34 20.78 -5.51
CA VAL A 25 -1.11 20.58 -4.08
C VAL A 25 -0.40 21.82 -3.55
N PHE A 26 -1.00 22.50 -2.60
CA PHE A 26 -0.52 23.80 -2.11
C PHE A 26 0.37 23.66 -0.87
N ASP A 27 -0.13 22.93 0.14
CA ASP A 27 0.55 22.69 1.41
C ASP A 27 -0.16 21.53 2.12
N VAL A 28 0.29 20.30 1.87
CA VAL A 28 -0.29 19.12 2.51
C VAL A 28 0.71 18.54 3.49
N SER A 29 0.28 18.47 4.75
CA SER A 29 1.02 17.79 5.82
C SER A 29 0.15 16.70 6.43
N VAL A 30 0.74 15.49 6.58
CA VAL A 30 0.09 14.34 7.19
C VAL A 30 1.12 13.52 7.94
N LYS A 31 0.71 12.98 9.09
CA LYS A 31 1.51 12.06 9.90
C LYS A 31 0.67 10.85 10.25
N VAL A 32 1.28 9.68 10.15
CA VAL A 32 0.67 8.39 10.52
C VAL A 32 1.67 7.62 11.37
N GLN A 33 1.22 7.11 12.51
CA GLN A 33 2.01 6.26 13.40
C GLN A 33 1.59 4.80 13.26
N LYS A 34 2.44 3.88 13.67
CA LYS A 34 2.12 2.46 13.68
C LYS A 34 0.83 2.18 14.47
N GLY A 35 -0.11 1.47 13.84
CA GLY A 35 -1.43 1.16 14.43
C GLY A 35 -2.48 2.25 14.28
N GLU A 36 -2.15 3.37 13.64
CA GLU A 36 -3.04 4.49 13.40
C GLU A 36 -3.65 4.43 12.00
N VAL A 37 -4.90 4.87 11.87
CA VAL A 37 -5.58 5.05 10.58
C VAL A 37 -5.87 6.53 10.39
N VAL A 38 -5.36 7.09 9.30
CA VAL A 38 -5.52 8.52 8.96
C VAL A 38 -6.23 8.65 7.62
N GLY A 39 -7.31 9.44 7.58
CA GLY A 39 -8.07 9.73 6.36
C GLY A 39 -7.68 11.06 5.74
N LEU A 40 -7.33 11.07 4.45
CA LEU A 40 -7.16 12.29 3.67
C LEU A 40 -8.47 12.59 2.93
N LEU A 41 -9.23 13.54 3.44
CA LEU A 41 -10.54 13.91 2.91
C LEU A 41 -10.47 15.18 2.07
N GLY A 42 -11.39 15.31 1.12
CA GLY A 42 -11.50 16.50 0.27
C GLY A 42 -12.29 16.22 -1.01
N PRO A 43 -12.74 17.26 -1.72
CA PRO A 43 -13.48 17.13 -2.97
C PRO A 43 -12.63 16.52 -4.09
N ASN A 44 -13.26 16.15 -5.20
CA ASN A 44 -12.56 15.71 -6.39
C ASN A 44 -11.68 16.86 -6.93
N GLY A 45 -10.45 16.53 -7.34
CA GLY A 45 -9.47 17.53 -7.78
C GLY A 45 -8.71 18.25 -6.64
N ALA A 46 -8.97 17.94 -5.37
CA ALA A 46 -8.25 18.54 -4.23
C ALA A 46 -6.79 18.07 -4.07
N GLY A 47 -6.25 17.30 -5.02
CA GLY A 47 -4.86 16.84 -4.98
C GLY A 47 -4.61 15.61 -4.11
N LYS A 48 -5.65 14.92 -3.60
CA LYS A 48 -5.50 13.72 -2.75
C LYS A 48 -4.62 12.64 -3.40
N THR A 49 -5.01 12.15 -4.57
CA THR A 49 -4.24 11.14 -5.32
C THR A 49 -2.84 11.61 -5.66
N THR A 50 -2.66 12.90 -6.00
CA THR A 50 -1.34 13.48 -6.25
C THR A 50 -0.48 13.46 -4.98
N SER A 51 -1.07 13.76 -3.81
CA SER A 51 -0.37 13.67 -2.52
C SER A 51 0.05 12.22 -2.21
N PHE A 52 -0.84 11.24 -2.44
CA PHE A 52 -0.48 9.82 -2.34
C PHE A 52 0.67 9.46 -3.28
N TYR A 53 0.60 9.87 -4.54
CA TYR A 53 1.67 9.58 -5.52
C TYR A 53 3.02 10.20 -5.13
N MET A 54 3.03 11.37 -4.51
CA MET A 54 4.25 11.96 -3.96
C MET A 54 4.78 11.15 -2.78
N ILE A 55 3.91 10.75 -1.84
CA ILE A 55 4.30 9.97 -0.66
C ILE A 55 4.84 8.60 -1.07
N VAL A 56 4.22 7.95 -2.04
CA VAL A 56 4.67 6.64 -2.57
C VAL A 56 5.95 6.75 -3.41
N GLY A 57 6.18 7.90 -4.05
CA GLY A 57 7.33 8.12 -4.92
C GLY A 57 7.07 7.85 -6.40
N LEU A 58 5.80 7.85 -6.82
CA LEU A 58 5.39 7.83 -8.23
C LEU A 58 5.52 9.20 -8.89
N VAL A 59 5.30 10.27 -8.12
CA VAL A 59 5.42 11.67 -8.56
C VAL A 59 6.41 12.38 -7.64
N ARG A 60 7.29 13.20 -8.22
CA ARG A 60 8.21 14.04 -7.44
C ARG A 60 7.44 15.24 -6.87
N THR A 61 7.67 15.53 -5.59
CA THR A 61 7.21 16.79 -4.99
C THR A 61 8.05 17.96 -5.48
N ASP A 62 7.43 19.13 -5.61
CA ASP A 62 8.12 20.38 -5.94
C ASP A 62 8.57 21.10 -4.65
N GLY A 63 7.93 20.83 -3.51
CA GLY A 63 8.28 21.35 -2.19
C GLY A 63 7.89 20.38 -1.08
N GLY A 64 8.43 20.60 0.12
CA GLY A 64 8.17 19.78 1.29
C GLY A 64 9.07 18.54 1.42
N GLN A 65 8.78 17.72 2.41
CA GLN A 65 9.57 16.54 2.77
C GLN A 65 8.68 15.33 3.06
N ILE A 66 9.23 14.13 2.83
CA ILE A 66 8.60 12.85 3.17
C ILE A 66 9.60 12.06 4.00
N LEU A 67 9.16 11.62 5.18
CA LEU A 67 10.00 10.95 6.18
C LEU A 67 9.38 9.61 6.55
N ILE A 68 10.20 8.57 6.64
CA ILE A 68 9.85 7.28 7.25
C ILE A 68 10.78 7.08 8.43
N ASP A 69 10.24 7.00 9.65
CA ASP A 69 11.00 6.91 10.91
C ASP A 69 12.07 8.01 11.03
N GLY A 70 11.73 9.24 10.62
CA GLY A 70 12.65 10.38 10.62
C GLY A 70 13.68 10.39 9.49
N GLN A 71 13.79 9.32 8.71
CA GLN A 71 14.67 9.28 7.53
C GLN A 71 14.02 9.97 6.33
N ASP A 72 14.70 10.91 5.71
CA ASP A 72 14.22 11.60 4.51
C ASP A 72 14.24 10.66 3.30
N VAL A 73 13.05 10.40 2.76
CA VAL A 73 12.81 9.57 1.58
C VAL A 73 12.30 10.37 0.39
N THR A 74 12.27 11.70 0.48
CA THR A 74 11.64 12.62 -0.49
C THR A 74 12.09 12.36 -1.93
N ARG A 75 13.36 12.05 -2.12
CA ARG A 75 13.96 11.79 -3.44
C ARG A 75 14.14 10.30 -3.75
N MET A 76 13.77 9.42 -2.81
CA MET A 76 13.90 7.98 -3.03
C MET A 76 12.82 7.47 -4.01
N PRO A 77 13.18 6.58 -4.95
CA PRO A 77 12.22 5.97 -5.85
C PRO A 77 11.32 4.97 -5.09
N ILE A 78 10.14 4.69 -5.66
CA ILE A 78 9.11 3.83 -5.06
C ILE A 78 9.64 2.49 -4.54
N HIS A 79 10.50 1.80 -5.29
CA HIS A 79 11.03 0.49 -4.90
C HIS A 79 11.90 0.55 -3.62
N ARG A 80 12.59 1.67 -3.37
CA ARG A 80 13.35 1.87 -2.12
C ARG A 80 12.42 2.17 -0.95
N ARG A 81 11.39 3.00 -1.16
CA ARG A 81 10.37 3.26 -0.11
C ARG A 81 9.60 2.00 0.23
N SER A 82 9.31 1.15 -0.77
CA SER A 82 8.66 -0.15 -0.54
C SER A 82 9.51 -1.06 0.36
N ARG A 83 10.82 -1.13 0.15
CA ARG A 83 11.75 -1.87 1.03
C ARG A 83 11.82 -1.32 2.46
N MET A 84 11.46 -0.06 2.64
CA MET A 84 11.31 0.56 3.97
C MET A 84 9.93 0.31 4.60
N GLY A 85 9.10 -0.53 3.98
CA GLY A 85 7.81 -0.95 4.49
C GLY A 85 6.63 -0.07 4.07
N LEU A 86 6.76 0.74 3.00
CA LEU A 86 5.66 1.51 2.45
C LEU A 86 5.01 0.75 1.30
N SER A 87 3.72 0.44 1.41
CA SER A 87 2.92 -0.18 0.35
C SER A 87 1.83 0.78 -0.15
N TYR A 88 1.40 0.56 -1.37
CA TYR A 88 0.36 1.36 -2.02
C TYR A 88 -0.64 0.47 -2.73
N LEU A 89 -1.92 0.69 -2.48
CA LEU A 89 -3.02 0.06 -3.17
C LEU A 89 -3.76 1.11 -4.01
N PRO A 90 -3.58 1.11 -5.34
CA PRO A 90 -4.22 2.08 -6.24
C PRO A 90 -5.73 1.88 -6.30
N GLN A 91 -6.44 2.91 -6.78
CA GLN A 91 -7.86 2.85 -7.09
C GLN A 91 -8.12 1.86 -8.25
N GLU A 92 -7.26 1.89 -9.28
CA GLU A 92 -7.38 1.01 -10.43
C GLU A 92 -7.00 -0.43 -10.10
N ALA A 93 -7.65 -1.37 -10.78
CA ALA A 93 -7.39 -2.80 -10.60
C ALA A 93 -5.95 -3.16 -10.97
N SER A 94 -5.22 -3.73 -10.02
CA SER A 94 -3.80 -4.10 -10.15
C SER A 94 -3.56 -5.61 -10.22
N ILE A 95 -4.63 -6.43 -10.25
CA ILE A 95 -4.52 -7.89 -10.24
C ILE A 95 -3.86 -8.46 -11.50
N PHE A 96 -3.04 -9.48 -11.35
CA PHE A 96 -2.48 -10.24 -12.49
C PHE A 96 -3.57 -11.14 -13.08
N ARG A 97 -4.20 -10.66 -14.14
CA ARG A 97 -5.44 -11.24 -14.71
C ARG A 97 -5.30 -12.71 -15.16
N LYS A 98 -4.10 -13.14 -15.57
CA LYS A 98 -3.83 -14.50 -16.06
C LYS A 98 -3.49 -15.51 -14.97
N LEU A 99 -3.29 -15.04 -13.74
CA LEU A 99 -2.94 -15.86 -12.59
C LEU A 99 -4.18 -16.21 -11.78
N THR A 100 -4.11 -17.31 -11.04
CA THR A 100 -5.10 -17.64 -9.99
C THR A 100 -4.97 -16.70 -8.81
N VAL A 101 -5.90 -16.80 -7.86
CA VAL A 101 -5.85 -16.04 -6.60
C VAL A 101 -4.57 -16.36 -5.83
N ALA A 102 -4.25 -17.63 -5.66
CA ALA A 102 -3.03 -18.08 -4.96
C ALA A 102 -1.77 -17.59 -5.67
N GLU A 103 -1.68 -17.74 -6.98
CA GLU A 103 -0.53 -17.31 -7.77
C GLU A 103 -0.31 -15.80 -7.70
N ASN A 104 -1.38 -15.01 -7.62
CA ASN A 104 -1.28 -13.55 -7.44
C ASN A 104 -0.57 -13.16 -6.15
N VAL A 105 -0.88 -13.81 -5.04
CA VAL A 105 -0.27 -13.53 -3.74
C VAL A 105 1.12 -14.16 -3.66
N ARG A 106 1.28 -15.40 -4.14
CA ARG A 106 2.53 -16.14 -4.18
C ARG A 106 3.62 -15.37 -4.92
N ALA A 107 3.32 -14.81 -6.10
CA ALA A 107 4.27 -14.03 -6.90
C ALA A 107 4.92 -12.86 -6.12
N VAL A 108 4.22 -12.32 -5.12
CA VAL A 108 4.76 -11.28 -4.25
C VAL A 108 5.56 -11.88 -3.10
N LEU A 109 5.09 -12.99 -2.51
CA LEU A 109 5.78 -13.67 -1.41
C LEU A 109 7.14 -14.22 -1.83
N GLU A 110 7.27 -14.73 -3.04
CA GLU A 110 8.54 -15.24 -3.60
C GLU A 110 9.65 -14.17 -3.68
N LEU A 111 9.29 -12.89 -3.68
CA LEU A 111 10.23 -11.77 -3.68
C LEU A 111 10.59 -11.31 -2.26
N GLN A 112 9.96 -11.89 -1.22
CA GLN A 112 10.18 -11.47 0.15
C GLN A 112 11.32 -12.27 0.80
N HIS A 113 11.83 -11.69 1.89
CA HIS A 113 12.89 -12.29 2.69
C HIS A 113 12.40 -12.49 4.12
N ASN A 114 12.94 -13.47 4.80
CA ASN A 114 12.69 -13.70 6.23
C ASN A 114 13.52 -12.75 7.10
N ALA A 115 13.38 -12.88 8.42
CA ALA A 115 14.10 -12.04 9.39
C ALA A 115 15.65 -12.17 9.31
N GLU A 116 16.13 -13.28 8.73
CA GLU A 116 17.56 -13.52 8.53
C GLU A 116 18.08 -12.94 7.20
N GLY A 117 17.21 -12.27 6.40
CA GLY A 117 17.54 -11.73 5.09
C GLY A 117 17.64 -12.78 3.98
N LYS A 118 17.19 -14.02 4.21
CA LYS A 118 17.14 -15.08 3.20
C LYS A 118 15.79 -15.08 2.49
N PRO A 119 15.72 -15.51 1.20
CA PRO A 119 14.45 -15.73 0.54
C PRO A 119 13.55 -16.65 1.37
N LEU A 120 12.23 -16.41 1.32
CA LEU A 120 11.28 -17.28 1.99
C LEU A 120 11.36 -18.70 1.44
N SER A 121 11.31 -19.70 2.31
CA SER A 121 11.17 -21.11 1.95
C SER A 121 9.75 -21.40 1.43
N GLU A 122 9.59 -22.51 0.71
CA GLU A 122 8.27 -22.96 0.23
C GLU A 122 7.25 -23.13 1.36
N ALA A 123 7.67 -23.62 2.53
CA ALA A 123 6.82 -23.76 3.70
C ALA A 123 6.35 -22.40 4.21
N GLU A 124 7.27 -21.41 4.37
CA GLU A 124 6.93 -20.06 4.80
C GLU A 124 6.01 -19.35 3.80
N ILE A 125 6.24 -19.53 2.50
CA ILE A 125 5.36 -18.98 1.44
C ILE A 125 3.97 -19.58 1.57
N LYS A 126 3.86 -20.90 1.70
CA LYS A 126 2.58 -21.60 1.84
C LYS A 126 1.79 -21.12 3.06
N ASP A 127 2.45 -21.04 4.22
CA ASP A 127 1.82 -20.65 5.47
C ASP A 127 1.33 -19.19 5.41
N ARG A 128 2.17 -18.27 4.91
CA ARG A 128 1.79 -16.86 4.75
C ARG A 128 0.67 -16.67 3.72
N LEU A 129 0.73 -17.41 2.61
CA LEU A 129 -0.32 -17.39 1.59
C LEU A 129 -1.67 -17.79 2.19
N GLN A 130 -1.72 -18.94 2.89
CA GLN A 130 -2.95 -19.42 3.51
C GLN A 130 -3.50 -18.44 4.54
N ALA A 131 -2.64 -17.89 5.39
CA ALA A 131 -3.04 -16.90 6.38
C ALA A 131 -3.67 -15.65 5.72
N LEU A 132 -3.01 -15.07 4.70
CA LEU A 132 -3.51 -13.89 4.00
C LEU A 132 -4.85 -14.14 3.30
N LEU A 133 -5.01 -15.28 2.63
CA LEU A 133 -6.26 -15.61 1.95
C LEU A 133 -7.40 -15.82 2.95
N LYS A 134 -7.14 -16.45 4.10
CA LYS A 134 -8.10 -16.67 5.16
C LYS A 134 -8.52 -15.36 5.84
N ASP A 135 -7.56 -14.50 6.19
CA ASP A 135 -7.82 -13.20 6.82
C ASP A 135 -8.72 -12.32 5.95
N LEU A 136 -8.56 -12.39 4.64
CA LEU A 136 -9.36 -11.65 3.67
C LEU A 136 -10.58 -12.44 3.15
N ARG A 137 -10.86 -13.62 3.69
CA ARG A 137 -12.01 -14.47 3.34
C ARG A 137 -12.11 -14.78 1.84
N VAL A 138 -11.00 -15.11 1.22
CA VAL A 138 -10.87 -15.51 -0.20
C VAL A 138 -10.14 -16.84 -0.36
N ASP A 139 -9.94 -17.57 0.73
CA ASP A 139 -9.31 -18.89 0.75
C ASP A 139 -10.06 -19.93 -0.08
N HIS A 140 -11.39 -19.86 -0.11
CA HIS A 140 -12.26 -20.71 -0.95
C HIS A 140 -12.09 -20.46 -2.46
N LEU A 141 -11.42 -19.37 -2.85
CA LEU A 141 -11.13 -19.00 -4.24
C LEU A 141 -9.68 -19.28 -4.63
N HIS A 142 -8.93 -20.03 -3.82
CA HIS A 142 -7.50 -20.28 -3.97
C HIS A 142 -7.08 -20.55 -5.43
N ASP A 143 -7.74 -21.49 -6.11
CA ASP A 143 -7.41 -21.91 -7.48
C ASP A 143 -8.27 -21.22 -8.55
N SER A 144 -9.11 -20.27 -8.15
CA SER A 144 -9.98 -19.53 -9.08
C SER A 144 -9.16 -18.60 -9.97
N PRO A 145 -9.44 -18.57 -11.29
CA PRO A 145 -8.86 -17.59 -12.18
C PRO A 145 -9.24 -16.16 -11.77
N SER A 146 -8.29 -15.24 -11.75
CA SER A 146 -8.54 -13.86 -11.32
C SER A 146 -9.56 -13.12 -12.18
N LEU A 147 -9.77 -13.53 -13.42
CA LEU A 147 -10.79 -12.98 -14.31
C LEU A 147 -12.23 -13.32 -13.89
N ALA A 148 -12.42 -14.42 -13.15
CA ALA A 148 -13.73 -14.87 -12.71
C ALA A 148 -14.21 -14.17 -11.42
N LEU A 149 -13.35 -13.39 -10.77
CA LEU A 149 -13.65 -12.75 -9.50
C LEU A 149 -14.63 -11.58 -9.66
N SER A 150 -15.57 -11.47 -8.73
CA SER A 150 -16.36 -10.26 -8.52
C SER A 150 -15.45 -9.07 -8.15
N GLY A 151 -15.96 -7.85 -8.27
CA GLY A 151 -15.20 -6.64 -7.91
C GLY A 151 -14.70 -6.65 -6.46
N GLY A 152 -15.55 -7.11 -5.53
CA GLY A 152 -15.18 -7.19 -4.10
C GLY A 152 -14.16 -8.29 -3.81
N GLU A 153 -14.26 -9.46 -4.43
CA GLU A 153 -13.26 -10.53 -4.31
C GLU A 153 -11.91 -10.11 -4.89
N ARG A 154 -11.94 -9.50 -6.07
CA ARG A 154 -10.74 -8.94 -6.70
C ARG A 154 -10.03 -7.95 -5.79
N ARG A 155 -10.78 -7.02 -5.19
CA ARG A 155 -10.22 -6.01 -4.27
C ARG A 155 -9.58 -6.66 -3.06
N ARG A 156 -10.17 -7.71 -2.49
CA ARG A 156 -9.57 -8.46 -1.37
C ARG A 156 -8.28 -9.16 -1.76
N VAL A 157 -8.19 -9.73 -2.96
CA VAL A 157 -6.94 -10.34 -3.46
C VAL A 157 -5.85 -9.27 -3.70
N GLU A 158 -6.21 -8.11 -4.20
CA GLU A 158 -5.27 -6.98 -4.33
C GLU A 158 -4.74 -6.50 -2.98
N ILE A 159 -5.61 -6.47 -1.95
CA ILE A 159 -5.21 -6.17 -0.57
C ILE A 159 -4.26 -7.28 -0.05
N ALA A 160 -4.57 -8.57 -0.29
CA ALA A 160 -3.70 -9.68 0.09
C ALA A 160 -2.29 -9.51 -0.50
N ARG A 161 -2.19 -9.15 -1.77
CA ARG A 161 -0.92 -8.86 -2.45
C ARG A 161 -0.17 -7.70 -1.81
N ALA A 162 -0.87 -6.61 -1.48
CA ALA A 162 -0.26 -5.47 -0.83
C ALA A 162 0.28 -5.85 0.57
N LEU A 163 -0.48 -6.65 1.32
CA LEU A 163 -0.07 -7.14 2.65
C LEU A 163 1.04 -8.20 2.58
N ALA A 164 1.14 -8.96 1.48
CA ALA A 164 2.20 -9.95 1.28
C ALA A 164 3.61 -9.34 1.31
N THR A 165 3.76 -8.05 1.03
CA THR A 165 5.05 -7.34 1.18
C THR A 165 5.45 -7.10 2.63
N GLY A 166 4.59 -7.40 3.62
CA GLY A 166 4.81 -7.11 5.04
C GLY A 166 4.94 -5.61 5.34
N PRO A 167 4.03 -4.76 4.85
CA PRO A 167 4.20 -3.32 4.96
C PRO A 167 4.04 -2.84 6.40
N ARG A 168 4.80 -1.80 6.77
CA ARG A 168 4.62 -1.05 8.02
C ARG A 168 3.57 0.05 7.86
N PHE A 169 3.47 0.61 6.66
CA PHE A 169 2.50 1.61 6.26
C PHE A 169 1.88 1.21 4.92
N ILE A 170 0.58 1.36 4.81
CA ILE A 170 -0.15 1.12 3.58
C ILE A 170 -0.99 2.36 3.22
N LEU A 171 -0.84 2.83 2.00
CA LEU A 171 -1.68 3.89 1.44
C LEU A 171 -2.76 3.25 0.57
N LEU A 172 -4.01 3.58 0.87
CA LEU A 172 -5.19 3.07 0.18
C LEU A 172 -5.86 4.24 -0.55
N ASP A 173 -5.81 4.26 -1.88
CA ASP A 173 -6.48 5.29 -2.68
C ASP A 173 -7.89 4.81 -3.02
N GLU A 174 -8.90 5.52 -2.51
CA GLU A 174 -10.31 5.19 -2.65
C GLU A 174 -10.64 3.69 -2.39
N PRO A 175 -10.29 3.14 -1.21
CA PRO A 175 -10.35 1.70 -0.95
C PRO A 175 -11.76 1.11 -1.09
N PHE A 176 -12.79 1.94 -1.01
CA PHE A 176 -14.20 1.56 -1.12
C PHE A 176 -14.83 1.91 -2.48
N ALA A 177 -14.06 2.41 -3.45
CA ALA A 177 -14.55 2.67 -4.78
C ALA A 177 -15.11 1.39 -5.42
N GLY A 178 -16.36 1.44 -5.89
CA GLY A 178 -17.05 0.30 -6.49
C GLY A 178 -17.62 -0.72 -5.51
N LEU A 179 -17.50 -0.52 -4.19
CA LEU A 179 -18.24 -1.28 -3.20
C LEU A 179 -19.61 -0.61 -2.99
N SER A 180 -20.71 -1.37 -3.19
CA SER A 180 -22.04 -0.89 -2.85
C SER A 180 -22.15 -0.77 -1.32
N LEU A 181 -22.40 0.44 -0.83
CA LEU A 181 -22.64 0.71 0.60
C LEU A 181 -24.03 0.23 1.09
N ILE A 182 -24.73 -0.60 0.30
CA ILE A 182 -26.13 -0.99 0.57
C ILE A 182 -26.24 -2.12 1.62
N HIS A 183 -25.13 -2.65 2.14
CA HIS A 183 -25.15 -3.69 3.17
C HIS A 183 -24.22 -3.35 4.34
N ILE A 184 -24.58 -2.33 5.09
CA ILE A 184 -24.18 -2.18 6.49
C ILE A 184 -25.45 -2.16 7.33
#